data_ceb88dd88617364d0d267d6f38098689
#
_entry.id   ceb88dd88617364d0d267d6f38098689
#
_cell.length_a   1.000
_cell.length_b   1.000
_cell.length_c   1.000
_cell.angle_alpha   90.00
_cell.angle_beta   90.00
_cell.angle_gamma   90.00
#
_symmetry.space_group_name_H-M   'P 1'
#
loop_
_entity.id
_entity.type
_entity.pdbx_description
1 polymer ?
#
loop_
_entity_poly.entity_id
_entity_poly.type
_entity_poly.pdbx_seq_one_letter_code
_entity_poly.pdbx_strand_id
1 'polypeptide(L)'
;MHQVLRELGFATATAGTSIADAFEQVVAADASVSSTAELKANTAGHLDLIHRAFGEVIPRSFATDLAPILDRVRPDAVIAEAGNFGAVEAATAAGIPVVVHGIGRGFGFDRDIADAPLLDIFPTSLQEPAVVQRVGRIPLRPTAFAPDGPLPAVVTDDSDLRPLVYVTLGTEFGDAAILAAAVTSIASLGVRVLLALGPSVSREALGVVPEAVHVADWVPQAAVLPHASAIVHHGGAGTTLAALAAGLPQLVLPQGADQFRNADAVVSGGLGHQLVGAQTTPLGIRSAVEELLDPAAPTTRTCAVMVDEIEAMPSPDAVAAGLPDLVARWSDAASA
;
A
#
# COMPACT_ATOMS: atom_id res chain seq x y z
N MET A 1 -7.07 -14.69 2.07
CA MET A 1 -5.65 -14.84 1.63
C MET A 1 -5.24 -16.31 1.45
N HIS A 2 -5.25 -17.17 2.48
CA HIS A 2 -4.80 -18.58 2.38
C HIS A 2 -5.46 -19.40 1.25
N GLN A 3 -6.76 -19.20 0.98
CA GLN A 3 -7.46 -19.90 -0.10
C GLN A 3 -6.87 -19.52 -1.47
N VAL A 4 -6.74 -18.22 -1.73
CA VAL A 4 -6.18 -17.69 -3.01
C VAL A 4 -4.76 -18.23 -3.23
N LEU A 5 -3.91 -18.20 -2.20
CA LEU A 5 -2.54 -18.72 -2.32
C LEU A 5 -2.52 -20.23 -2.64
N ARG A 6 -3.41 -21.04 -2.03
CA ARG A 6 -3.50 -22.47 -2.34
C ARG A 6 -4.00 -22.73 -3.76
N GLU A 7 -4.95 -21.94 -4.24
CA GLU A 7 -5.45 -22.02 -5.63
C GLU A 7 -4.35 -21.69 -6.64
N LEU A 8 -3.39 -20.83 -6.25
CA LEU A 8 -2.18 -20.55 -7.02
C LEU A 8 -1.05 -21.59 -6.84
N GLY A 9 -1.29 -22.67 -6.07
CA GLY A 9 -0.33 -23.76 -5.88
C GLY A 9 0.66 -23.58 -4.73
N PHE A 10 0.52 -22.56 -3.89
CA PHE A 10 1.39 -22.32 -2.74
C PHE A 10 0.96 -23.13 -1.51
N ALA A 11 1.92 -23.73 -0.81
CA ALA A 11 1.69 -24.24 0.54
C ALA A 11 1.52 -23.05 1.50
N THR A 12 0.57 -23.15 2.43
CA THR A 12 0.28 -22.09 3.39
C THR A 12 0.38 -22.55 4.82
N ALA A 13 0.90 -21.68 5.69
CA ALA A 13 0.90 -21.88 7.13
C ALA A 13 0.45 -20.58 7.81
N THR A 14 -0.12 -20.71 9.01
CA THR A 14 -0.45 -19.56 9.86
C THR A 14 0.68 -19.36 10.85
N ALA A 15 1.12 -18.12 11.01
CA ALA A 15 2.11 -17.70 12.01
C ALA A 15 1.81 -16.28 12.46
N GLY A 16 2.14 -15.98 13.70
CA GLY A 16 1.98 -14.66 14.30
C GLY A 16 0.56 -14.33 14.73
N THR A 17 0.44 -13.25 15.50
CA THR A 17 -0.84 -12.68 15.93
C THR A 17 -1.34 -11.67 14.92
N SER A 18 -2.65 -11.44 14.87
CA SER A 18 -3.23 -10.38 14.05
C SER A 18 -2.91 -8.98 14.64
N ILE A 19 -3.00 -7.93 13.79
CA ILE A 19 -2.87 -6.53 14.25
C ILE A 19 -3.94 -6.21 15.32
N ALA A 20 -5.17 -6.72 15.13
CA ALA A 20 -6.25 -6.51 16.09
C ALA A 20 -5.92 -7.13 17.46
N ASP A 21 -5.50 -8.40 17.48
CA ASP A 21 -5.14 -9.09 18.71
C ASP A 21 -3.90 -8.47 19.39
N ALA A 22 -2.93 -7.99 18.61
CA ALA A 22 -1.77 -7.28 19.14
C ALA A 22 -2.18 -5.95 19.80
N PHE A 23 -3.10 -5.20 19.21
CA PHE A 23 -3.65 -3.99 19.81
C PHE A 23 -4.44 -4.29 21.09
N GLU A 24 -5.23 -5.37 21.11
CA GLU A 24 -5.91 -5.82 22.32
C GLU A 24 -4.90 -6.14 23.45
N GLN A 25 -3.84 -6.84 23.12
CA GLN A 25 -2.79 -7.18 24.10
C GLN A 25 -2.09 -5.94 24.67
N VAL A 26 -1.72 -4.95 23.84
CA VAL A 26 -1.05 -3.74 24.35
C VAL A 26 -1.99 -2.86 25.15
N VAL A 27 -3.27 -2.76 24.76
CA VAL A 27 -4.30 -2.04 25.51
C VAL A 27 -4.58 -2.72 26.85
N ALA A 28 -4.70 -4.05 26.89
CA ALA A 28 -4.92 -4.81 28.13
C ALA A 28 -3.76 -4.67 29.13
N ALA A 29 -2.55 -4.38 28.63
CA ALA A 29 -1.35 -4.21 29.45
C ALA A 29 -1.08 -2.75 29.87
N ASP A 30 -1.90 -1.78 29.47
CA ASP A 30 -1.69 -0.37 29.70
C ASP A 30 -2.96 0.34 30.19
N ALA A 31 -2.89 0.92 31.38
CA ALA A 31 -4.03 1.59 32.03
C ALA A 31 -4.34 2.99 31.43
N SER A 32 -3.51 3.52 30.55
CA SER A 32 -3.70 4.84 29.94
C SER A 32 -4.72 4.85 28.82
N VAL A 33 -5.11 3.67 28.31
CA VAL A 33 -6.08 3.49 27.22
C VAL A 33 -7.15 2.50 27.62
N SER A 34 -8.40 2.83 27.37
CA SER A 34 -9.54 1.98 27.76
C SER A 34 -9.99 0.99 26.71
N SER A 35 -9.61 1.20 25.44
CA SER A 35 -10.04 0.36 24.31
C SER A 35 -9.15 0.50 23.08
N THR A 36 -9.20 -0.50 22.19
CA THR A 36 -8.55 -0.42 20.87
C THR A 36 -9.17 0.66 19.98
N ALA A 37 -10.42 1.00 20.17
CA ALA A 37 -11.09 2.10 19.47
C ALA A 37 -10.48 3.47 19.85
N GLU A 38 -10.22 3.69 21.15
CA GLU A 38 -9.54 4.88 21.65
C GLU A 38 -8.12 4.98 21.10
N LEU A 39 -7.36 3.87 21.11
CA LEU A 39 -6.01 3.79 20.53
C LEU A 39 -6.01 4.19 19.06
N LYS A 40 -6.95 3.67 18.26
CA LYS A 40 -7.09 3.99 16.83
C LYS A 40 -7.52 5.43 16.57
N ALA A 41 -8.38 5.98 17.42
CA ALA A 41 -8.87 7.35 17.30
C ALA A 41 -7.80 8.41 17.64
N ASN A 42 -6.81 8.06 18.45
CA ASN A 42 -5.73 8.95 18.87
C ASN A 42 -4.35 8.27 18.76
N THR A 43 -3.99 7.82 17.57
CA THR A 43 -2.69 7.17 17.32
C THR A 43 -1.50 8.06 17.68
N ALA A 44 -1.60 9.36 17.47
CA ALA A 44 -0.52 10.31 17.80
C ALA A 44 -0.28 10.43 19.33
N GLY A 45 -1.34 10.32 20.14
CA GLY A 45 -1.24 10.34 21.60
C GLY A 45 -0.76 9.01 22.22
N HIS A 46 -0.74 7.93 21.42
CA HIS A 46 -0.43 6.58 21.90
C HIS A 46 0.63 5.88 21.03
N LEU A 47 1.59 6.64 20.51
CA LEU A 47 2.67 6.11 19.65
C LEU A 47 3.44 4.96 20.32
N ASP A 48 3.66 5.04 21.63
CA ASP A 48 4.38 4.00 22.37
C ASP A 48 3.64 2.65 22.33
N LEU A 49 2.31 2.65 22.40
CA LEU A 49 1.50 1.43 22.30
C LEU A 49 1.53 0.87 20.87
N ILE A 50 1.47 1.74 19.89
CA ILE A 50 1.63 1.36 18.48
C ILE A 50 3.02 0.73 18.25
N HIS A 51 4.09 1.38 18.76
CA HIS A 51 5.45 0.86 18.67
C HIS A 51 5.60 -0.48 19.40
N ARG A 52 4.95 -0.68 20.55
CA ARG A 52 4.95 -1.97 21.25
C ARG A 52 4.21 -3.05 20.46
N ALA A 53 3.06 -2.74 19.86
CA ALA A 53 2.33 -3.71 19.05
C ALA A 53 3.15 -4.18 17.85
N PHE A 54 3.64 -3.25 17.03
CA PHE A 54 4.39 -3.55 15.82
C PHE A 54 5.85 -3.92 16.06
N GLY A 55 6.48 -3.35 17.09
CA GLY A 55 7.89 -3.56 17.38
C GLY A 55 8.20 -4.73 18.33
N GLU A 56 7.22 -5.21 19.12
CA GLU A 56 7.46 -6.25 20.12
C GLU A 56 6.47 -7.41 20.03
N VAL A 57 5.16 -7.13 20.12
CA VAL A 57 4.12 -8.17 20.21
C VAL A 57 4.04 -8.98 18.92
N ILE A 58 3.85 -8.32 17.80
CA ILE A 58 3.76 -8.97 16.49
C ILE A 58 5.07 -9.69 16.13
N PRO A 59 6.26 -9.06 16.19
CA PRO A 59 7.51 -9.77 15.87
C PRO A 59 7.76 -10.99 16.74
N ARG A 60 7.56 -10.89 18.05
CA ARG A 60 7.76 -12.03 18.98
C ARG A 60 6.83 -13.19 18.64
N SER A 61 5.55 -12.91 18.35
CA SER A 61 4.57 -13.93 17.97
C SER A 61 4.97 -14.61 16.67
N PHE A 62 5.34 -13.82 15.64
CA PHE A 62 5.81 -14.36 14.37
C PHE A 62 7.08 -15.22 14.53
N ALA A 63 8.08 -14.74 15.27
CA ALA A 63 9.31 -15.48 15.48
C ALA A 63 9.07 -16.83 16.17
N THR A 64 8.18 -16.84 17.18
CA THR A 64 7.82 -18.06 17.91
C THR A 64 7.15 -19.10 17.01
N ASP A 65 6.16 -18.68 16.22
CA ASP A 65 5.37 -19.60 15.40
C ASP A 65 6.11 -20.02 14.12
N LEU A 66 6.99 -19.16 13.61
CA LEU A 66 7.73 -19.44 12.38
C LEU A 66 8.89 -20.41 12.60
N ALA A 67 9.55 -20.41 13.77
CA ALA A 67 10.69 -21.28 14.05
C ALA A 67 10.43 -22.77 13.76
N PRO A 68 9.36 -23.41 14.28
CA PRO A 68 9.07 -24.82 13.97
C PRO A 68 8.65 -25.05 12.49
N ILE A 69 8.17 -24.00 11.81
CA ILE A 69 7.86 -24.07 10.38
C ILE A 69 9.17 -24.13 9.59
N LEU A 70 10.14 -23.26 9.90
CA LEU A 70 11.46 -23.24 9.26
C LEU A 70 12.21 -24.55 9.46
N ASP A 71 12.19 -25.13 10.65
CA ASP A 71 12.81 -26.43 10.96
C ASP A 71 12.24 -27.56 10.11
N ARG A 72 10.93 -27.53 9.85
CA ARG A 72 10.24 -28.54 9.04
C ARG A 72 10.45 -28.34 7.55
N VAL A 73 10.35 -27.09 7.07
CA VAL A 73 10.40 -26.74 5.64
C VAL A 73 11.83 -26.71 5.13
N ARG A 74 12.78 -26.21 5.96
CA ARG A 74 14.20 -25.99 5.61
C ARG A 74 14.36 -25.27 4.27
N PRO A 75 13.84 -24.04 4.12
CA PRO A 75 13.97 -23.32 2.87
C PRO A 75 15.41 -22.85 2.65
N ASP A 76 15.81 -22.68 1.39
CA ASP A 76 17.11 -22.13 1.02
C ASP A 76 17.22 -20.62 1.35
N ALA A 77 16.11 -19.92 1.41
CA ALA A 77 16.01 -18.52 1.81
C ALA A 77 14.61 -18.16 2.30
N VAL A 78 14.49 -17.07 3.05
CA VAL A 78 13.23 -16.46 3.46
C VAL A 78 13.09 -15.08 2.83
N ILE A 79 11.97 -14.82 2.13
CA ILE A 79 11.60 -13.48 1.72
C ILE A 79 10.63 -12.95 2.77
N ALA A 80 11.05 -11.95 3.54
CA ALA A 80 10.25 -11.32 4.60
C ALA A 80 9.74 -9.96 4.12
N GLU A 81 8.48 -9.66 4.40
CA GLU A 81 7.96 -8.32 4.21
C GLU A 81 8.63 -7.33 5.18
N ALA A 82 8.91 -6.10 4.75
CA ALA A 82 9.74 -5.13 5.47
C ALA A 82 9.24 -4.76 6.88
N GLY A 83 7.93 -4.90 7.15
CA GLY A 83 7.35 -4.73 8.49
C GLY A 83 7.33 -5.99 9.35
N ASN A 84 7.71 -7.15 8.79
CA ASN A 84 7.68 -8.42 9.53
C ASN A 84 9.04 -8.75 10.13
N PHE A 85 9.44 -7.99 11.17
CA PHE A 85 10.72 -8.20 11.87
C PHE A 85 10.84 -9.59 12.50
N GLY A 86 9.74 -10.18 12.96
CA GLY A 86 9.75 -11.52 13.55
C GLY A 86 10.13 -12.61 12.54
N ALA A 87 9.78 -12.45 11.27
CA ALA A 87 10.21 -13.36 10.22
C ALA A 87 11.72 -13.23 9.96
N VAL A 88 12.25 -12.01 9.96
CA VAL A 88 13.69 -11.75 9.84
C VAL A 88 14.45 -12.36 11.02
N GLU A 89 13.98 -12.12 12.25
CA GLU A 89 14.58 -12.66 13.48
C GLU A 89 14.61 -14.19 13.49
N ALA A 90 13.47 -14.84 13.15
CA ALA A 90 13.38 -16.31 13.13
C ALA A 90 14.29 -16.94 12.07
N ALA A 91 14.32 -16.38 10.86
CA ALA A 91 15.18 -16.90 9.80
C ALA A 91 16.67 -16.72 10.11
N THR A 92 17.04 -15.55 10.63
CA THR A 92 18.42 -15.27 11.08
C THR A 92 18.86 -16.23 12.20
N ALA A 93 18.00 -16.46 13.21
CA ALA A 93 18.27 -17.40 14.28
C ALA A 93 18.42 -18.85 13.79
N ALA A 94 17.71 -19.22 12.71
CA ALA A 94 17.81 -20.52 12.06
C ALA A 94 19.02 -20.63 11.10
N GLY A 95 19.80 -19.56 10.90
CA GLY A 95 20.90 -19.51 9.93
C GLY A 95 20.44 -19.55 8.48
N ILE A 96 19.20 -19.15 8.20
CA ILE A 96 18.62 -19.15 6.87
C ILE A 96 18.76 -17.72 6.28
N PRO A 97 19.28 -17.58 5.04
CA PRO A 97 19.41 -16.31 4.38
C PRO A 97 18.08 -15.57 4.26
N VAL A 98 18.08 -14.25 4.52
CA VAL A 98 16.88 -13.40 4.44
C VAL A 98 17.03 -12.39 3.30
N VAL A 99 15.96 -12.23 2.54
CA VAL A 99 15.76 -11.13 1.60
C VAL A 99 14.53 -10.34 2.05
N VAL A 100 14.64 -9.04 2.19
CA VAL A 100 13.51 -8.19 2.62
C VAL A 100 12.77 -7.67 1.40
N HIS A 101 11.45 -7.78 1.40
CA HIS A 101 10.58 -7.18 0.39
C HIS A 101 10.00 -5.86 0.91
N GLY A 102 10.34 -4.75 0.28
CA GLY A 102 9.79 -3.44 0.58
C GLY A 102 8.28 -3.37 0.31
N ILE A 103 7.58 -2.49 1.03
CA ILE A 103 6.13 -2.31 0.89
C ILE A 103 5.72 -0.91 0.43
N GLY A 104 6.65 0.05 0.39
CA GLY A 104 6.37 1.44 0.01
C GLY A 104 7.60 2.31 0.09
N ARG A 105 7.38 3.63 0.14
CA ARG A 105 8.43 4.62 0.30
C ARG A 105 8.99 4.58 1.72
N GLY A 106 10.21 4.14 1.87
CA GLY A 106 10.94 4.10 3.14
C GLY A 106 10.08 3.59 4.29
N PHE A 107 10.24 2.38 4.75
CA PHE A 107 9.43 1.91 5.86
C PHE A 107 10.03 2.42 7.17
N GLY A 108 9.30 3.31 7.86
CA GLY A 108 9.76 4.11 8.99
C GLY A 108 9.86 3.44 10.33
N PHE A 109 10.16 2.17 10.38
CA PHE A 109 10.67 1.56 11.60
C PHE A 109 12.19 1.59 11.53
N ASP A 110 12.82 2.41 12.36
CA ASP A 110 14.27 2.51 12.54
C ASP A 110 14.89 1.21 13.13
N ARG A 111 14.29 0.07 12.84
CA ARG A 111 14.90 -1.21 13.17
C ARG A 111 15.84 -1.61 12.06
N ASP A 112 17.01 -1.98 12.52
CA ASP A 112 18.12 -2.39 11.69
C ASP A 112 17.82 -3.76 11.04
N ILE A 113 17.22 -3.71 9.84
CA ILE A 113 17.28 -4.82 8.88
C ILE A 113 18.56 -4.64 8.05
N ALA A 114 19.60 -4.04 8.67
CA ALA A 114 20.71 -3.35 8.05
C ALA A 114 21.44 -4.18 7.01
N ASP A 115 21.55 -5.48 7.21
CA ASP A 115 22.44 -6.29 6.40
C ASP A 115 21.73 -7.20 5.37
N ALA A 116 20.39 -7.26 5.36
CA ALA A 116 19.68 -8.09 4.38
C ALA A 116 19.48 -7.37 3.03
N PRO A 117 19.55 -8.08 1.88
CA PRO A 117 19.18 -7.51 0.59
C PRO A 117 17.72 -7.01 0.61
N LEU A 118 17.47 -5.87 -0.04
CA LEU A 118 16.15 -5.25 -0.11
C LEU A 118 15.60 -5.30 -1.54
N LEU A 119 14.52 -5.99 -1.76
CA LEU A 119 13.70 -5.86 -2.96
C LEU A 119 12.85 -4.60 -2.83
N ASP A 120 13.25 -3.53 -3.49
CA ASP A 120 12.61 -2.22 -3.38
C ASP A 120 11.62 -2.01 -4.53
N ILE A 121 10.34 -1.96 -4.19
CA ILE A 121 9.25 -1.79 -5.15
C ILE A 121 8.92 -0.33 -5.46
N PHE A 122 9.59 0.65 -4.80
CA PHE A 122 9.31 2.06 -5.02
C PHE A 122 10.22 2.64 -6.10
N PRO A 123 9.69 3.48 -7.03
CA PRO A 123 10.50 4.11 -8.07
C PRO A 123 11.67 4.90 -7.48
N THR A 124 12.84 4.78 -8.08
CA THR A 124 14.08 5.36 -7.54
C THR A 124 14.01 6.88 -7.38
N SER A 125 13.37 7.56 -8.34
CA SER A 125 13.22 9.02 -8.32
C SER A 125 12.34 9.53 -7.16
N LEU A 126 11.47 8.68 -6.64
CA LEU A 126 10.55 9.00 -5.54
C LEU A 126 10.97 8.41 -4.19
N GLN A 127 11.94 7.49 -4.20
CA GLN A 127 12.39 6.78 -3.01
C GLN A 127 13.23 7.69 -2.10
N GLU A 128 13.29 7.37 -0.82
CA GLU A 128 14.15 8.08 0.12
C GLU A 128 15.64 7.87 -0.20
N PRO A 129 16.48 8.95 -0.16
CA PRO A 129 17.88 8.84 -0.52
C PRO A 129 18.65 7.77 0.27
N ALA A 130 18.34 7.58 1.54
CA ALA A 130 18.95 6.54 2.38
C ALA A 130 18.66 5.13 1.87
N VAL A 131 17.44 4.88 1.37
CA VAL A 131 17.07 3.59 0.76
C VAL A 131 17.75 3.41 -0.59
N VAL A 132 17.80 4.47 -1.41
CA VAL A 132 18.47 4.43 -2.73
C VAL A 132 19.96 4.09 -2.60
N GLN A 133 20.62 4.60 -1.56
CA GLN A 133 22.06 4.40 -1.31
C GLN A 133 22.38 3.11 -0.55
N ARG A 134 21.36 2.36 -0.15
CA ARG A 134 21.53 1.12 0.64
C ARG A 134 22.30 0.06 -0.16
N VAL A 135 23.30 -0.54 0.48
CA VAL A 135 23.99 -1.72 -0.06
C VAL A 135 22.99 -2.88 -0.13
N GLY A 136 22.99 -3.61 -1.24
CA GLY A 136 22.05 -4.74 -1.44
C GLY A 136 20.61 -4.33 -1.82
N ARG A 137 20.37 -3.04 -2.15
CA ARG A 137 19.10 -2.63 -2.77
C ARG A 137 18.97 -3.21 -4.17
N ILE A 138 17.81 -3.82 -4.43
CA ILE A 138 17.46 -4.43 -5.72
C ILE A 138 16.13 -3.82 -6.14
N PRO A 139 16.10 -2.96 -7.17
CA PRO A 139 14.84 -2.46 -7.69
C PRO A 139 13.96 -3.61 -8.18
N LEU A 140 12.69 -3.57 -7.85
CA LEU A 140 11.69 -4.54 -8.27
C LEU A 140 10.46 -3.80 -8.78
N ARG A 141 10.07 -4.05 -10.02
CA ARG A 141 8.87 -3.45 -10.61
C ARG A 141 7.63 -3.78 -9.77
N PRO A 142 6.90 -2.77 -9.28
CA PRO A 142 5.64 -3.01 -8.58
C PRO A 142 4.62 -3.63 -9.52
N THR A 143 3.88 -4.63 -9.04
CA THR A 143 2.78 -5.26 -9.77
C THR A 143 1.51 -5.16 -8.95
N ALA A 144 0.44 -4.68 -9.59
CA ALA A 144 -0.87 -4.68 -8.98
C ALA A 144 -1.47 -6.09 -9.11
N PHE A 145 -1.66 -6.78 -7.97
CA PHE A 145 -2.42 -8.02 -7.96
C PHE A 145 -3.91 -7.68 -7.80
N ALA A 146 -4.71 -8.16 -8.71
CA ALA A 146 -6.16 -8.18 -8.55
C ALA A 146 -6.70 -9.52 -9.05
N PRO A 147 -7.55 -10.21 -8.30
CA PRO A 147 -8.30 -11.35 -8.83
C PRO A 147 -9.12 -10.89 -10.04
N ASP A 148 -9.32 -11.80 -10.99
CA ASP A 148 -10.20 -11.55 -12.12
C ASP A 148 -11.63 -11.26 -11.63
N GLY A 149 -12.27 -10.29 -12.26
CA GLY A 149 -13.64 -9.91 -11.92
C GLY A 149 -14.26 -9.02 -12.99
N PRO A 150 -15.60 -8.95 -13.04
CA PRO A 150 -16.28 -8.11 -14.01
C PRO A 150 -16.01 -6.63 -13.71
N LEU A 151 -15.75 -5.86 -14.77
CA LEU A 151 -15.70 -4.41 -14.68
C LEU A 151 -17.13 -3.83 -14.63
N PRO A 152 -17.39 -2.84 -13.76
CA PRO A 152 -18.66 -2.11 -13.79
C PRO A 152 -18.91 -1.42 -15.12
N ALA A 153 -20.17 -1.31 -15.52
CA ALA A 153 -20.57 -0.67 -16.80
C ALA A 153 -20.04 0.78 -16.93
N VAL A 154 -19.94 1.51 -15.82
CA VAL A 154 -19.36 2.87 -15.81
C VAL A 154 -17.90 2.91 -16.28
N VAL A 155 -17.19 1.79 -16.22
CA VAL A 155 -15.79 1.65 -16.72
C VAL A 155 -15.79 1.29 -18.20
N THR A 156 -16.70 0.39 -18.64
CA THR A 156 -16.68 -0.24 -19.98
C THR A 156 -17.62 0.43 -20.98
N ASP A 157 -18.37 1.47 -20.57
CA ASP A 157 -19.27 2.19 -21.48
C ASP A 157 -18.46 3.17 -22.35
N ASP A 158 -18.08 2.72 -23.53
CA ASP A 158 -17.36 3.53 -24.53
C ASP A 158 -18.23 4.64 -25.17
N SER A 159 -19.54 4.63 -24.94
CA SER A 159 -20.43 5.70 -25.42
C SER A 159 -20.38 6.97 -24.56
N ASP A 160 -19.94 6.85 -23.32
CA ASP A 160 -19.74 7.98 -22.39
C ASP A 160 -18.26 8.42 -22.39
N LEU A 161 -17.97 9.48 -23.14
CA LEU A 161 -16.61 10.03 -23.32
C LEU A 161 -16.15 10.93 -22.14
N ARG A 162 -16.96 11.11 -21.11
CA ARG A 162 -16.55 11.92 -19.94
C ARG A 162 -15.39 11.22 -19.21
N PRO A 163 -14.46 12.02 -18.64
CA PRO A 163 -13.40 11.46 -17.81
C PRO A 163 -13.95 10.56 -16.69
N LEU A 164 -13.28 9.46 -16.40
CA LEU A 164 -13.59 8.60 -15.26
C LEU A 164 -12.65 8.91 -14.10
N VAL A 165 -13.19 9.26 -12.95
CA VAL A 165 -12.44 9.40 -11.69
C VAL A 165 -12.71 8.18 -10.81
N TYR A 166 -11.65 7.45 -10.47
CA TYR A 166 -11.72 6.32 -9.56
C TYR A 166 -11.47 6.80 -8.13
N VAL A 167 -12.33 6.41 -7.18
CA VAL A 167 -12.26 6.83 -5.78
C VAL A 167 -12.22 5.60 -4.86
N THR A 168 -11.25 5.55 -3.93
CA THR A 168 -11.18 4.49 -2.91
C THR A 168 -10.35 4.95 -1.70
N LEU A 169 -10.75 4.57 -0.48
CA LEU A 169 -9.93 4.79 0.73
C LEU A 169 -9.30 3.48 1.26
N GLY A 170 -9.26 2.42 0.43
CA GLY A 170 -8.61 1.16 0.77
C GLY A 170 -9.43 0.29 1.73
N THR A 171 -8.73 -0.53 2.53
CA THR A 171 -9.38 -1.59 3.31
C THR A 171 -9.38 -1.34 4.82
N GLU A 172 -8.49 -0.51 5.36
CA GLU A 172 -8.26 -0.38 6.80
C GLU A 172 -8.72 0.97 7.39
N PHE A 173 -8.61 2.07 6.63
CA PHE A 173 -8.82 3.44 7.10
C PHE A 173 -9.95 4.14 6.35
N GLY A 174 -11.07 3.46 6.11
CA GLY A 174 -12.21 4.07 5.42
C GLY A 174 -12.94 5.07 6.31
N ASP A 175 -13.01 6.35 5.90
CA ASP A 175 -13.86 7.38 6.49
C ASP A 175 -15.03 7.69 5.56
N ALA A 176 -16.25 7.34 6.00
CA ALA A 176 -17.47 7.52 5.21
C ALA A 176 -17.77 8.99 4.90
N ALA A 177 -17.45 9.91 5.82
CA ALA A 177 -17.69 11.33 5.61
C ALA A 177 -16.74 11.91 4.55
N ILE A 178 -15.46 11.50 4.57
CA ILE A 178 -14.48 11.88 3.55
C ILE A 178 -14.89 11.30 2.19
N LEU A 179 -15.31 10.03 2.12
CA LEU A 179 -15.79 9.42 0.88
C LEU A 179 -17.02 10.14 0.33
N ALA A 180 -18.03 10.42 1.14
CA ALA A 180 -19.24 11.10 0.73
C ALA A 180 -18.94 12.52 0.23
N ALA A 181 -18.07 13.26 0.92
CA ALA A 181 -17.62 14.59 0.51
C ALA A 181 -16.85 14.51 -0.82
N ALA A 182 -15.96 13.53 -0.98
CA ALA A 182 -15.18 13.35 -2.20
C ALA A 182 -16.08 13.07 -3.41
N VAL A 183 -16.93 12.03 -3.34
CA VAL A 183 -17.76 11.65 -4.49
C VAL A 183 -18.78 12.72 -4.87
N THR A 184 -19.34 13.43 -3.87
CA THR A 184 -20.29 14.53 -4.13
C THR A 184 -19.59 15.70 -4.83
N SER A 185 -18.39 16.06 -4.37
CA SER A 185 -17.61 17.14 -4.95
C SER A 185 -17.17 16.83 -6.39
N ILE A 186 -16.67 15.60 -6.61
CA ILE A 186 -16.19 15.13 -7.92
C ILE A 186 -17.35 15.01 -8.92
N ALA A 187 -18.49 14.46 -8.50
CA ALA A 187 -19.67 14.35 -9.36
C ALA A 187 -20.16 15.72 -9.87
N SER A 188 -19.95 16.81 -9.10
CA SER A 188 -20.30 18.16 -9.52
C SER A 188 -19.46 18.70 -10.70
N LEU A 189 -18.36 18.02 -11.06
CA LEU A 189 -17.54 18.34 -12.24
C LEU A 189 -18.12 17.78 -13.54
N GLY A 190 -19.20 17.02 -13.49
CA GLY A 190 -19.82 16.41 -14.69
C GLY A 190 -19.01 15.24 -15.25
N VAL A 191 -18.20 14.58 -14.44
CA VAL A 191 -17.39 13.42 -14.78
C VAL A 191 -18.09 12.12 -14.39
N ARG A 192 -17.61 10.97 -14.90
CA ARG A 192 -17.99 9.64 -14.39
C ARG A 192 -17.22 9.38 -13.09
N VAL A 193 -17.90 8.84 -12.09
CA VAL A 193 -17.26 8.50 -10.81
C VAL A 193 -17.50 7.03 -10.49
N LEU A 194 -16.42 6.30 -10.26
CA LEU A 194 -16.46 4.95 -9.70
C LEU A 194 -15.92 5.01 -8.28
N LEU A 195 -16.77 4.67 -7.31
CA LEU A 195 -16.40 4.52 -5.90
C LEU A 195 -16.28 3.05 -5.55
N ALA A 196 -15.09 2.61 -5.10
CA ALA A 196 -14.92 1.34 -4.41
C ALA A 196 -14.87 1.58 -2.90
N LEU A 197 -15.85 1.02 -2.16
CA LEU A 197 -16.01 1.24 -0.72
C LEU A 197 -14.90 0.63 0.10
N GLY A 198 -14.51 -0.61 -0.24
CA GLY A 198 -13.71 -1.45 0.63
C GLY A 198 -14.51 -1.96 1.86
N PRO A 199 -13.93 -2.85 2.66
CA PRO A 199 -14.64 -3.54 3.73
C PRO A 199 -14.90 -2.67 4.99
N SER A 200 -14.23 -1.52 5.12
CA SER A 200 -14.32 -0.67 6.32
C SER A 200 -15.49 0.33 6.30
N VAL A 201 -16.15 0.52 5.15
CA VAL A 201 -17.26 1.46 4.99
C VAL A 201 -18.48 0.77 4.41
N SER A 202 -19.63 0.90 5.06
CA SER A 202 -20.88 0.40 4.51
C SER A 202 -21.52 1.44 3.57
N ARG A 203 -22.33 0.95 2.61
CA ARG A 203 -23.06 1.83 1.68
C ARG A 203 -24.03 2.78 2.42
N GLU A 204 -24.63 2.32 3.49
CA GLU A 204 -25.54 3.13 4.32
C GLU A 204 -24.83 4.28 5.01
N ALA A 205 -23.57 4.10 5.39
CA ALA A 205 -22.76 5.12 6.04
C ALA A 205 -22.42 6.31 5.11
N LEU A 206 -22.49 6.14 3.79
CA LEU A 206 -22.31 7.23 2.83
C LEU A 206 -23.48 8.22 2.79
N GLY A 207 -24.67 7.80 3.24
CA GLY A 207 -25.88 8.61 3.10
C GLY A 207 -26.32 8.73 1.64
N VAL A 208 -26.74 9.94 1.24
CA VAL A 208 -27.20 10.20 -0.13
C VAL A 208 -26.02 10.37 -1.06
N VAL A 209 -25.91 9.45 -2.04
CA VAL A 209 -24.88 9.49 -3.08
C VAL A 209 -25.48 10.03 -4.39
N PRO A 210 -24.82 10.96 -5.11
CA PRO A 210 -25.29 11.44 -6.39
C PRO A 210 -25.50 10.31 -7.42
N GLU A 211 -26.54 10.39 -8.25
CA GLU A 211 -26.87 9.38 -9.27
C GLU A 211 -25.72 9.13 -10.28
N ALA A 212 -24.89 10.16 -10.50
CA ALA A 212 -23.73 10.08 -11.39
C ALA A 212 -22.56 9.24 -10.81
N VAL A 213 -22.67 8.78 -9.55
CA VAL A 213 -21.64 7.98 -8.88
C VAL A 213 -22.01 6.50 -8.93
N HIS A 214 -21.18 5.69 -9.57
CA HIS A 214 -21.29 4.25 -9.47
C HIS A 214 -20.59 3.75 -8.22
N VAL A 215 -21.32 3.12 -7.31
CA VAL A 215 -20.79 2.56 -6.05
C VAL A 215 -20.65 1.06 -6.17
N ALA A 216 -19.47 0.54 -5.95
CA ALA A 216 -19.15 -0.88 -5.87
C ALA A 216 -18.53 -1.21 -4.50
N ASP A 217 -18.84 -2.36 -3.95
CA ASP A 217 -18.23 -2.79 -2.70
C ASP A 217 -16.75 -3.14 -2.91
N TRP A 218 -16.44 -3.71 -4.07
CA TRP A 218 -15.10 -4.07 -4.51
C TRP A 218 -15.00 -4.04 -6.06
N VAL A 219 -13.82 -3.74 -6.59
CA VAL A 219 -13.50 -3.80 -8.01
C VAL A 219 -12.09 -4.36 -8.25
N PRO A 220 -11.82 -5.02 -9.39
CA PRO A 220 -10.47 -5.41 -9.77
C PRO A 220 -9.65 -4.16 -10.15
N GLN A 221 -9.05 -3.49 -9.16
CA GLN A 221 -8.41 -2.18 -9.32
C GLN A 221 -7.44 -2.14 -10.50
N ALA A 222 -6.59 -3.15 -10.67
CA ALA A 222 -5.62 -3.20 -11.76
C ALA A 222 -6.28 -3.13 -13.14
N ALA A 223 -7.49 -3.67 -13.28
CA ALA A 223 -8.24 -3.61 -14.54
C ALA A 223 -9.05 -2.31 -14.70
N VAL A 224 -9.35 -1.60 -13.61
CA VAL A 224 -10.04 -0.29 -13.63
C VAL A 224 -9.09 0.85 -14.01
N LEU A 225 -7.86 0.86 -13.46
CA LEU A 225 -6.92 1.98 -13.59
C LEU A 225 -6.62 2.40 -15.05
N PRO A 226 -6.47 1.49 -16.02
CA PRO A 226 -6.25 1.88 -17.43
C PRO A 226 -7.39 2.70 -18.05
N HIS A 227 -8.59 2.66 -17.47
CA HIS A 227 -9.76 3.41 -17.93
C HIS A 227 -9.98 4.72 -17.18
N ALA A 228 -9.26 4.95 -16.09
CA ALA A 228 -9.41 6.15 -15.28
C ALA A 228 -8.60 7.33 -15.87
N SER A 229 -9.08 8.54 -15.63
CA SER A 229 -8.38 9.79 -15.95
C SER A 229 -7.66 10.39 -14.73
N ALA A 230 -8.11 10.06 -13.54
CA ALA A 230 -7.48 10.41 -12.26
C ALA A 230 -7.94 9.44 -11.17
N ILE A 231 -7.19 9.39 -10.07
CA ILE A 231 -7.56 8.60 -8.90
C ILE A 231 -7.56 9.45 -7.64
N VAL A 232 -8.55 9.22 -6.76
CA VAL A 232 -8.61 9.78 -5.40
C VAL A 232 -8.54 8.65 -4.41
N HIS A 233 -7.50 8.67 -3.55
CA HIS A 233 -7.25 7.55 -2.63
C HIS A 233 -6.57 7.99 -1.33
N HIS A 234 -6.45 7.08 -0.38
CA HIS A 234 -5.88 7.35 0.95
C HIS A 234 -4.34 7.40 0.99
N GLY A 235 -3.63 6.95 -0.06
CA GLY A 235 -2.16 6.93 -0.08
C GLY A 235 -1.51 5.62 0.38
N GLY A 236 -2.26 4.53 0.55
CA GLY A 236 -1.65 3.22 0.78
C GLY A 236 -0.72 2.81 -0.36
N ALA A 237 0.42 2.19 -0.05
CA ALA A 237 1.48 1.91 -1.02
C ALA A 237 0.99 1.14 -2.25
N GLY A 238 0.15 0.11 -2.08
CA GLY A 238 -0.37 -0.67 -3.20
C GLY A 238 -1.17 0.16 -4.21
N THR A 239 -2.06 1.03 -3.74
CA THR A 239 -2.86 1.91 -4.60
C THR A 239 -2.00 3.01 -5.23
N THR A 240 -1.09 3.61 -4.46
CA THR A 240 -0.14 4.62 -4.96
C THR A 240 0.70 4.06 -6.09
N LEU A 241 1.34 2.91 -5.90
CA LEU A 241 2.20 2.27 -6.90
C LEU A 241 1.43 1.82 -8.14
N ALA A 242 0.21 1.29 -7.95
CA ALA A 242 -0.65 0.92 -9.07
C ALA A 242 -1.06 2.12 -9.92
N ALA A 243 -1.37 3.26 -9.29
CA ALA A 243 -1.69 4.50 -9.98
C ALA A 243 -0.47 5.10 -10.70
N LEU A 244 0.74 5.05 -10.08
CA LEU A 244 2.00 5.44 -10.73
C LEU A 244 2.27 4.60 -11.97
N ALA A 245 2.13 3.28 -11.87
CA ALA A 245 2.33 2.35 -12.99
C ALA A 245 1.31 2.53 -14.13
N ALA A 246 0.10 3.00 -13.78
CA ALA A 246 -0.93 3.33 -14.77
C ALA A 246 -0.81 4.76 -15.33
N GLY A 247 0.15 5.55 -14.89
CA GLY A 247 0.34 6.93 -15.34
C GLY A 247 -0.77 7.88 -14.91
N LEU A 248 -1.45 7.60 -13.80
CA LEU A 248 -2.60 8.39 -13.36
C LEU A 248 -2.20 9.51 -12.41
N PRO A 249 -2.70 10.74 -12.66
CA PRO A 249 -2.67 11.82 -11.68
C PRO A 249 -3.44 11.43 -10.41
N GLN A 250 -2.89 11.76 -9.23
CA GLN A 250 -3.39 11.29 -7.94
C GLN A 250 -3.79 12.44 -7.02
N LEU A 251 -4.98 12.35 -6.43
CA LEU A 251 -5.31 13.11 -5.23
C LEU A 251 -5.24 12.18 -4.02
N VAL A 252 -4.32 12.47 -3.10
CA VAL A 252 -4.13 11.66 -1.90
C VAL A 252 -4.78 12.33 -0.70
N LEU A 253 -5.60 11.56 0.03
CA LEU A 253 -6.30 11.97 1.26
C LEU A 253 -5.78 11.10 2.42
N PRO A 254 -4.55 11.33 2.91
CA PRO A 254 -3.91 10.44 3.88
C PRO A 254 -4.58 10.54 5.26
N GLN A 255 -4.72 9.40 5.93
CA GLN A 255 -5.37 9.27 7.23
C GLN A 255 -4.46 8.64 8.31
N GLY A 256 -3.42 7.90 7.92
CA GLY A 256 -2.53 7.22 8.86
C GLY A 256 -1.41 6.43 8.21
N ALA A 257 -0.63 5.75 9.00
CA ALA A 257 0.44 4.82 8.60
C ALA A 257 1.46 5.43 7.60
N ASP A 258 1.80 4.67 6.55
CA ASP A 258 2.71 5.07 5.47
C ASP A 258 2.11 6.07 4.47
N GLN A 259 0.81 6.36 4.59
CA GLN A 259 0.04 7.14 3.61
C GLN A 259 0.58 8.55 3.43
N PHE A 260 1.03 9.20 4.52
CA PHE A 260 1.62 10.54 4.45
C PHE A 260 2.93 10.56 3.66
N ARG A 261 3.79 9.55 3.84
CA ARG A 261 5.07 9.45 3.10
C ARG A 261 4.82 9.21 1.61
N ASN A 262 3.85 8.36 1.27
CA ASN A 262 3.47 8.10 -0.11
C ASN A 262 2.84 9.35 -0.73
N ALA A 263 2.00 10.10 0.01
CA ALA A 263 1.44 11.38 -0.44
C ALA A 263 2.53 12.43 -0.71
N ASP A 264 3.52 12.55 0.19
CA ASP A 264 4.66 13.44 -0.01
C ASP A 264 5.48 13.07 -1.25
N ALA A 265 5.62 11.78 -1.57
CA ALA A 265 6.27 11.33 -2.81
C ALA A 265 5.48 11.75 -4.05
N VAL A 266 4.16 11.58 -4.04
CA VAL A 266 3.27 11.98 -5.13
C VAL A 266 3.38 13.50 -5.37
N VAL A 267 3.31 14.31 -4.32
CA VAL A 267 3.38 15.77 -4.42
C VAL A 267 4.76 16.24 -4.86
N SER A 268 5.82 15.76 -4.19
CA SER A 268 7.20 16.16 -4.52
C SER A 268 7.63 15.72 -5.91
N GLY A 269 7.09 14.61 -6.40
CA GLY A 269 7.29 14.12 -7.76
C GLY A 269 6.47 14.85 -8.83
N GLY A 270 5.57 15.78 -8.46
CA GLY A 270 4.68 16.46 -9.39
C GLY A 270 3.64 15.55 -10.05
N LEU A 271 3.22 14.49 -9.34
CA LEU A 271 2.33 13.43 -9.82
C LEU A 271 0.89 13.59 -9.31
N GLY A 272 0.64 14.64 -8.52
CA GLY A 272 -0.66 14.93 -7.97
C GLY A 272 -0.64 15.85 -6.77
N HIS A 273 -1.72 15.78 -6.01
CA HIS A 273 -1.95 16.62 -4.84
C HIS A 273 -2.20 15.78 -3.59
N GLN A 274 -2.02 16.40 -2.41
CA GLN A 274 -2.52 15.87 -1.15
C GLN A 274 -3.40 16.90 -0.44
N LEU A 275 -4.42 16.44 0.28
CA LEU A 275 -5.21 17.25 1.18
C LEU A 275 -5.23 16.61 2.57
N VAL A 276 -4.86 17.37 3.60
CA VAL A 276 -4.72 16.89 4.98
C VAL A 276 -5.56 17.75 5.92
N GLY A 277 -6.29 17.11 6.83
CA GLY A 277 -7.04 17.78 7.89
C GLY A 277 -8.01 18.83 7.36
N ALA A 278 -7.85 20.10 7.77
CA ALA A 278 -8.73 21.19 7.39
C ALA A 278 -8.73 21.52 5.88
N GLN A 279 -7.80 21.00 5.09
CA GLN A 279 -7.77 21.15 3.63
C GLN A 279 -8.72 20.17 2.93
N THR A 280 -9.09 19.07 3.59
CA THR A 280 -9.99 18.03 3.04
C THR A 280 -11.44 18.55 3.07
N THR A 281 -11.71 19.58 2.28
CA THR A 281 -13.03 20.20 2.12
C THR A 281 -13.63 19.84 0.76
N PRO A 282 -14.96 19.91 0.59
CA PRO A 282 -15.60 19.72 -0.70
C PRO A 282 -15.00 20.61 -1.81
N LEU A 283 -14.70 21.86 -1.51
CA LEU A 283 -14.08 22.79 -2.45
C LEU A 283 -12.63 22.40 -2.77
N GLY A 284 -11.84 22.04 -1.75
CA GLY A 284 -10.44 21.61 -1.93
C GLY A 284 -10.35 20.36 -2.80
N ILE A 285 -11.19 19.35 -2.54
CA ILE A 285 -11.25 18.11 -3.32
C ILE A 285 -11.63 18.42 -4.77
N ARG A 286 -12.69 19.23 -4.97
CA ARG A 286 -13.14 19.63 -6.31
C ARG A 286 -12.02 20.31 -7.10
N SER A 287 -11.39 21.34 -6.52
CA SER A 287 -10.34 22.10 -7.20
C SER A 287 -9.13 21.23 -7.54
N ALA A 288 -8.70 20.37 -6.61
CA ALA A 288 -7.59 19.46 -6.87
C ALA A 288 -7.89 18.48 -8.01
N VAL A 289 -9.09 17.88 -8.03
CA VAL A 289 -9.48 16.95 -9.11
C VAL A 289 -9.64 17.69 -10.44
N GLU A 290 -10.17 18.90 -10.45
CA GLU A 290 -10.31 19.72 -11.65
C GLU A 290 -8.93 20.00 -12.30
N GLU A 291 -7.90 20.32 -11.48
CA GLU A 291 -6.51 20.48 -11.94
C GLU A 291 -5.91 19.17 -12.48
N LEU A 292 -6.17 18.03 -11.83
CA LEU A 292 -5.68 16.73 -12.29
C LEU A 292 -6.30 16.27 -13.61
N LEU A 293 -7.50 16.72 -13.91
CA LEU A 293 -8.21 16.40 -15.16
C LEU A 293 -7.84 17.31 -16.33
N ASP A 294 -7.06 18.36 -16.10
CA ASP A 294 -6.58 19.24 -17.18
C ASP A 294 -5.49 18.51 -17.99
N PRO A 295 -5.74 18.18 -19.26
CA PRO A 295 -4.76 17.49 -20.10
C PRO A 295 -3.52 18.34 -20.40
N ALA A 296 -3.57 19.65 -20.20
CA ALA A 296 -2.45 20.56 -20.35
C ALA A 296 -1.61 20.68 -19.07
N ALA A 297 -2.05 20.12 -17.95
CA ALA A 297 -1.32 20.20 -16.70
C ALA A 297 0.07 19.53 -16.81
N PRO A 298 1.11 20.10 -16.16
CA PRO A 298 2.42 19.46 -16.10
C PRO A 298 2.38 18.04 -15.55
N THR A 299 1.47 17.77 -14.62
CA THR A 299 1.25 16.47 -13.96
C THR A 299 1.03 15.34 -14.97
N THR A 300 0.29 15.58 -16.06
CA THR A 300 0.04 14.58 -17.10
C THR A 300 1.36 14.07 -17.74
N ARG A 301 2.28 14.99 -18.03
CA ARG A 301 3.60 14.61 -18.59
C ARG A 301 4.47 13.91 -17.55
N THR A 302 4.46 14.38 -16.32
CA THR A 302 5.23 13.77 -15.23
C THR A 302 4.75 12.33 -14.98
N CYS A 303 3.43 12.08 -15.01
CA CYS A 303 2.87 10.74 -14.89
C CYS A 303 3.33 9.81 -16.02
N ALA A 304 3.41 10.29 -17.27
CA ALA A 304 3.92 9.49 -18.38
C ALA A 304 5.40 9.12 -18.19
N VAL A 305 6.25 10.05 -17.74
CA VAL A 305 7.68 9.77 -17.43
C VAL A 305 7.80 8.74 -16.30
N MET A 306 6.89 8.76 -15.32
CA MET A 306 6.87 7.79 -14.23
C MET A 306 6.54 6.37 -14.71
N VAL A 307 5.65 6.23 -15.69
CA VAL A 307 5.39 4.93 -16.35
C VAL A 307 6.67 4.38 -16.96
N ASP A 308 7.40 5.19 -17.73
CA ASP A 308 8.66 4.77 -18.35
C ASP A 308 9.69 4.32 -17.29
N GLU A 309 9.81 5.04 -16.17
CA GLU A 309 10.68 4.65 -15.07
C GLU A 309 10.31 3.30 -14.48
N ILE A 310 9.00 3.09 -14.19
CA ILE A 310 8.50 1.84 -13.61
C ILE A 310 8.66 0.67 -14.59
N GLU A 311 8.41 0.89 -15.88
CA GLU A 311 8.58 -0.14 -16.90
C GLU A 311 10.05 -0.56 -17.06
N ALA A 312 10.98 0.36 -16.84
CA ALA A 312 12.43 0.08 -16.86
C ALA A 312 12.92 -0.69 -15.63
N MET A 313 12.13 -0.76 -14.54
CA MET A 313 12.49 -1.55 -13.36
C MET A 313 12.48 -3.07 -13.69
N PRO A 314 13.40 -3.87 -13.09
CA PRO A 314 13.40 -5.32 -13.27
C PRO A 314 12.05 -5.94 -12.94
N SER A 315 11.54 -6.80 -13.81
CA SER A 315 10.29 -7.51 -13.57
C SER A 315 10.41 -8.52 -12.41
N PRO A 316 9.31 -8.92 -11.77
CA PRO A 316 9.33 -9.98 -10.76
C PRO A 316 9.98 -11.26 -11.25
N ASP A 317 9.74 -11.67 -12.50
CA ASP A 317 10.36 -12.86 -13.10
C ASP A 317 11.88 -12.72 -13.23
N ALA A 318 12.36 -11.55 -13.66
CA ALA A 318 13.78 -11.28 -13.79
C ALA A 318 14.49 -11.29 -12.42
N VAL A 319 13.87 -10.70 -11.41
CA VAL A 319 14.38 -10.71 -10.03
C VAL A 319 14.35 -12.12 -9.46
N ALA A 320 13.26 -12.86 -9.63
CA ALA A 320 13.12 -14.24 -9.16
C ALA A 320 14.18 -15.18 -9.77
N ALA A 321 14.46 -15.03 -11.06
CA ALA A 321 15.51 -15.80 -11.73
C ALA A 321 16.91 -15.52 -11.15
N GLY A 322 17.17 -14.31 -10.65
CA GLY A 322 18.43 -13.91 -10.02
C GLY A 322 18.54 -14.20 -8.52
N LEU A 323 17.44 -14.60 -7.86
CA LEU A 323 17.42 -14.83 -6.40
C LEU A 323 18.42 -15.90 -5.92
N PRO A 324 18.59 -17.08 -6.58
CA PRO A 324 19.54 -18.08 -6.12
C PRO A 324 20.97 -17.53 -6.04
N ASP A 325 21.43 -16.80 -7.07
CA ASP A 325 22.76 -16.21 -7.10
C ASP A 325 22.92 -15.09 -6.07
N LEU A 326 21.86 -14.31 -5.83
CA LEU A 326 21.83 -13.28 -4.80
C LEU A 326 22.01 -13.89 -3.41
N VAL A 327 21.22 -14.91 -3.09
CA VAL A 327 21.26 -15.62 -1.81
C VAL A 327 22.64 -16.24 -1.58
N ALA A 328 23.24 -16.91 -2.58
CA ALA A 328 24.57 -17.50 -2.46
C ALA A 328 25.63 -16.43 -2.13
N ARG A 329 25.69 -15.34 -2.88
CA ARG A 329 26.66 -14.26 -2.65
C ARG A 329 26.50 -13.60 -1.27
N TRP A 330 25.26 -13.46 -0.79
CA TRP A 330 25.00 -12.84 0.50
C TRP A 330 25.36 -13.74 1.67
N SER A 331 25.13 -15.05 1.54
CA SER A 331 25.53 -16.04 2.54
C SER A 331 27.05 -16.12 2.71
N ASP A 332 27.79 -16.05 1.58
CA ASP A 332 29.26 -16.05 1.59
C ASP A 332 29.81 -14.79 2.29
N ALA A 333 29.22 -13.61 2.02
CA ALA A 333 29.61 -12.34 2.63
C ALA A 333 29.31 -12.29 4.14
N ALA A 334 28.24 -12.93 4.60
CA ALA A 334 27.88 -13.01 6.03
C ALA A 334 28.77 -14.00 6.82
N SER A 335 29.48 -14.90 6.11
CA SER A 335 30.37 -15.92 6.70
C SER A 335 31.83 -15.49 6.77
N ALA A 336 32.19 -14.37 6.14
CA ALA A 336 33.54 -13.81 6.05
C ALA A 336 33.76 -12.67 7.08
#